data_be36b20b3930539b3834475834c3092f
#
_entry.id   be36b20b3930539b3834475834c3092f
#
_cell.length_a   1.000
_cell.length_b   1.000
_cell.length_c   1.000
_cell.angle_alpha   90.00
_cell.angle_beta   90.00
_cell.angle_gamma   90.00
#
_symmetry.space_group_name_H-M   'P 1'
#
loop_
_entity.id
_entity.type
_entity.pdbx_description
1 polymer ?
#
loop_
_entity_poly.entity_id
_entity_poly.type
_entity_poly.pdbx_seq_one_letter_code
_entity_poly.pdbx_strand_id
1 'polypeptide(L)'
;EFIWLTQQLDDYNIIISSELLIEYFDPAAAMGLAANMLSGLGGVMANLFLIIITVIFMLFEASSIPHKLHLALDDPQARLKQIDQFLASVNNYLAIKTLVSIATGVVVSIMLWAFGLDFFLLWGVLAFLLNYIPNIGSIIAAVPAMSLAVLQLGPAAAGFIGLGYLTINTVMGNVVEPRYLGRGLGLSTLVVFLSLIFWGWLLGTVGMLLSVPLTMIIKIALENSAEGRWFAVLLSSEDVDQ
;
A
#
# COMPACT_ATOMS: atom_id res chain seq x y z
N GLU A 1 6.62 30.07 12.35
CA GLU A 1 6.18 28.71 12.69
C GLU A 1 7.25 27.88 13.42
N PHE A 2 8.50 28.33 13.47
CA PHE A 2 9.59 27.66 14.20
C PHE A 2 9.88 28.25 15.58
N ILE A 3 8.94 29.02 16.14
CA ILE A 3 9.13 29.78 17.41
C ILE A 3 9.49 28.86 18.59
N TRP A 4 8.90 27.66 18.66
CA TRP A 4 9.20 26.72 19.74
C TRP A 4 10.61 26.11 19.59
N LEU A 5 11.07 25.91 18.36
CA LEU A 5 12.39 25.34 18.06
C LEU A 5 13.50 26.34 18.39
N THR A 6 13.28 27.62 18.07
CA THR A 6 14.20 28.70 18.43
C THR A 6 14.25 28.92 19.92
N GLN A 7 13.11 28.82 20.64
CA GLN A 7 13.09 28.89 22.10
C GLN A 7 13.83 27.74 22.78
N GLN A 8 13.69 26.52 22.27
CA GLN A 8 14.39 25.36 22.84
C GLN A 8 15.90 25.37 22.52
N LEU A 9 16.29 25.92 21.39
CA LEU A 9 17.70 26.07 21.02
C LEU A 9 18.39 27.19 21.77
N ASP A 10 17.67 28.25 22.14
CA ASP A 10 18.17 29.33 23.03
C ASP A 10 18.48 28.78 24.44
N ASP A 11 17.69 27.85 24.97
CA ASP A 11 17.96 27.15 26.24
C ASP A 11 19.25 26.31 26.22
N TYR A 12 19.69 25.87 25.06
CA TYR A 12 20.94 25.12 24.87
C TYR A 12 22.10 26.00 24.41
N ASN A 13 21.96 27.33 24.41
CA ASN A 13 22.97 28.30 23.98
C ASN A 13 23.47 28.11 22.54
N ILE A 14 22.60 27.56 21.66
CA ILE A 14 22.86 27.36 20.23
C ILE A 14 22.21 28.53 19.49
N ILE A 15 23.00 29.56 19.19
CA ILE A 15 22.54 30.70 18.37
C ILE A 15 22.60 30.31 16.90
N ILE A 16 21.43 29.96 16.32
CA ILE A 16 21.32 29.80 14.88
C ILE A 16 21.09 31.19 14.29
N SER A 17 22.13 31.78 13.70
CA SER A 17 21.97 33.04 12.98
C SER A 17 21.11 32.82 11.71
N SER A 18 20.25 33.79 11.40
CA SER A 18 19.47 33.78 10.16
C SER A 18 20.32 33.65 8.90
N GLU A 19 21.61 34.02 8.98
CA GLU A 19 22.61 33.86 7.90
C GLU A 19 22.96 32.39 7.64
N LEU A 20 23.07 31.55 8.69
CA LEU A 20 23.29 30.12 8.55
C LEU A 20 22.11 29.40 7.88
N LEU A 21 20.88 29.84 8.18
CA LEU A 21 19.70 29.29 7.52
C LEU A 21 19.64 29.61 6.05
N ILE A 22 20.09 30.80 5.65
CA ILE A 22 20.16 31.23 4.23
C ILE A 22 21.29 30.50 3.48
N GLU A 23 22.42 30.24 4.14
CA GLU A 23 23.57 29.51 3.55
C GLU A 23 23.25 28.04 3.31
N TYR A 24 22.39 27.43 4.15
CA TYR A 24 21.91 26.05 3.92
C TYR A 24 20.72 25.94 2.94
N PHE A 25 20.01 27.04 2.67
CA PHE A 25 18.98 27.09 1.63
C PHE A 25 19.62 27.53 0.30
N ASP A 26 20.33 26.59 -0.35
CA ASP A 26 20.83 26.78 -1.70
C ASP A 26 19.68 26.83 -2.72
N PRO A 27 19.39 27.97 -3.35
CA PRO A 27 18.38 28.06 -4.38
C PRO A 27 18.63 27.10 -5.56
N ALA A 28 19.90 26.76 -5.82
CA ALA A 28 20.26 25.80 -6.86
C ALA A 28 19.85 24.37 -6.48
N ALA A 29 19.95 24.00 -5.21
CA ALA A 29 19.42 22.73 -4.71
C ALA A 29 17.89 22.66 -4.82
N ALA A 30 17.18 23.74 -4.50
CA ALA A 30 15.74 23.83 -4.66
C ALA A 30 15.31 23.73 -6.13
N MET A 31 16.01 24.40 -7.05
CA MET A 31 15.81 24.26 -8.49
C MET A 31 16.13 22.86 -9.00
N GLY A 32 17.18 22.23 -8.49
CA GLY A 32 17.52 20.83 -8.79
C GLY A 32 16.43 19.85 -8.36
N LEU A 33 15.87 20.03 -7.17
CA LEU A 33 14.73 19.24 -6.69
C LEU A 33 13.49 19.44 -7.58
N ALA A 34 13.17 20.69 -7.95
CA ALA A 34 12.07 20.98 -8.85
C ALA A 34 12.27 20.37 -10.25
N ALA A 35 13.48 20.42 -10.80
CA ALA A 35 13.82 19.81 -12.08
C ALA A 35 13.72 18.26 -12.00
N ASN A 36 14.16 17.64 -10.92
CA ASN A 36 14.03 16.22 -10.69
C ASN A 36 12.56 15.79 -10.53
N MET A 37 11.75 16.59 -9.85
CA MET A 37 10.30 16.36 -9.76
C MET A 37 9.62 16.46 -11.13
N LEU A 38 9.95 17.46 -11.93
CA LEU A 38 9.42 17.62 -13.29
C LEU A 38 9.82 16.47 -14.22
N SER A 39 11.09 16.04 -14.17
CA SER A 39 11.56 14.88 -14.95
C SER A 39 10.91 13.58 -14.47
N GLY A 40 10.70 13.43 -13.16
CA GLY A 40 9.94 12.32 -12.57
C GLY A 40 8.49 12.28 -13.06
N LEU A 41 7.82 13.44 -13.13
CA LEU A 41 6.47 13.55 -13.69
C LEU A 41 6.43 13.16 -15.18
N GLY A 42 7.43 13.54 -15.97
CA GLY A 42 7.55 13.11 -17.38
C GLY A 42 7.64 11.59 -17.51
N GLY A 43 8.44 10.94 -16.66
CA GLY A 43 8.54 9.47 -16.59
C GLY A 43 7.22 8.80 -16.19
N VAL A 44 6.54 9.35 -15.19
CA VAL A 44 5.21 8.86 -14.77
C VAL A 44 4.19 8.98 -15.91
N MET A 45 4.16 10.11 -16.63
CA MET A 45 3.24 10.31 -17.75
C MET A 45 3.52 9.33 -18.90
N ALA A 46 4.78 9.10 -19.24
CA ALA A 46 5.15 8.12 -20.27
C ALA A 46 4.74 6.70 -19.87
N ASN A 47 4.98 6.30 -18.60
CA ASN A 47 4.56 5.01 -18.08
C ASN A 47 3.03 4.89 -18.06
N LEU A 48 2.31 5.94 -17.67
CA LEU A 48 0.85 5.95 -17.67
C LEU A 48 0.29 5.73 -19.08
N PHE A 49 0.87 6.39 -20.09
CA PHE A 49 0.49 6.21 -21.49
C PHE A 49 0.69 4.75 -21.95
N LEU A 50 1.84 4.16 -21.66
CA LEU A 50 2.11 2.75 -21.96
C LEU A 50 1.14 1.80 -21.24
N ILE A 51 0.83 2.07 -19.98
CA ILE A 51 -0.15 1.29 -19.21
C ILE A 51 -1.53 1.38 -19.85
N ILE A 52 -2.00 2.59 -20.20
CA ILE A 52 -3.31 2.79 -20.84
C ILE A 52 -3.39 2.02 -22.15
N ILE A 53 -2.39 2.14 -23.01
CA ILE A 53 -2.35 1.42 -24.30
C ILE A 53 -2.37 -0.09 -24.03
N THR A 54 -1.54 -0.59 -23.11
CA THR A 54 -1.49 -2.01 -22.77
C THR A 54 -2.84 -2.52 -22.28
N VAL A 55 -3.50 -1.77 -21.39
CA VAL A 55 -4.85 -2.11 -20.89
C VAL A 55 -5.87 -2.15 -22.02
N ILE A 56 -5.82 -1.19 -22.96
CA ILE A 56 -6.70 -1.18 -24.13
C ILE A 56 -6.51 -2.45 -24.96
N PHE A 57 -5.27 -2.83 -25.28
CA PHE A 57 -4.98 -4.08 -26.03
C PHE A 57 -5.41 -5.31 -25.25
N MET A 58 -5.18 -5.37 -23.94
CA MET A 58 -5.66 -6.46 -23.09
C MET A 58 -7.19 -6.58 -23.10
N LEU A 59 -7.92 -5.45 -23.06
CA LEU A 59 -9.38 -5.46 -23.14
C LEU A 59 -9.90 -5.96 -24.50
N PHE A 60 -9.25 -5.58 -25.60
CA PHE A 60 -9.59 -6.11 -26.92
C PHE A 60 -9.34 -7.62 -27.01
N GLU A 61 -8.24 -8.09 -26.44
CA GLU A 61 -7.88 -9.52 -26.45
C GLU A 61 -8.75 -10.35 -25.49
N ALA A 62 -9.22 -9.75 -24.38
CA ALA A 62 -10.01 -10.43 -23.35
C ALA A 62 -11.27 -11.09 -23.91
N SER A 63 -11.88 -10.52 -24.95
CA SER A 63 -13.08 -11.10 -25.61
C SER A 63 -12.79 -12.41 -26.33
N SER A 64 -11.57 -12.64 -26.77
CA SER A 64 -11.16 -13.85 -27.48
C SER A 64 -10.63 -14.96 -26.56
N ILE A 65 -10.28 -14.64 -25.30
CA ILE A 65 -9.72 -15.60 -24.33
C ILE A 65 -10.64 -16.81 -24.10
N PRO A 66 -11.96 -16.68 -23.85
CA PRO A 66 -12.83 -17.84 -23.64
C PRO A 66 -12.81 -18.80 -24.81
N HIS A 67 -12.83 -18.30 -26.05
CA HIS A 67 -12.76 -19.14 -27.25
C HIS A 67 -11.44 -19.88 -27.37
N LYS A 68 -10.32 -19.19 -27.13
CA LYS A 68 -8.98 -19.81 -27.15
C LYS A 68 -8.83 -20.87 -26.05
N LEU A 69 -9.39 -20.64 -24.88
CA LEU A 69 -9.41 -21.61 -23.78
C LEU A 69 -10.22 -22.86 -24.13
N HIS A 70 -11.37 -22.71 -24.80
CA HIS A 70 -12.15 -23.83 -25.28
C HIS A 70 -11.39 -24.72 -26.29
N LEU A 71 -10.51 -24.13 -27.08
CA LEU A 71 -9.71 -24.90 -28.06
C LEU A 71 -8.47 -25.55 -27.44
N ALA A 72 -7.95 -25.01 -26.35
CA ALA A 72 -6.67 -25.40 -25.75
C ALA A 72 -6.78 -26.38 -24.58
N LEU A 73 -7.97 -26.55 -24.00
CA LEU A 73 -8.17 -27.31 -22.76
C LEU A 73 -9.04 -28.55 -23.00
N ASP A 74 -8.67 -29.67 -22.36
CA ASP A 74 -9.42 -30.92 -22.40
C ASP A 74 -10.78 -30.85 -21.68
N ASP A 75 -10.88 -30.02 -20.62
CA ASP A 75 -12.14 -29.71 -19.90
C ASP A 75 -12.31 -28.18 -19.75
N PRO A 76 -12.81 -27.50 -20.79
CA PRO A 76 -12.96 -26.05 -20.78
C PRO A 76 -13.92 -25.54 -19.72
N GLN A 77 -15.02 -26.27 -19.43
CA GLN A 77 -16.05 -25.80 -18.51
C GLN A 77 -15.57 -25.78 -17.06
N ALA A 78 -14.89 -26.83 -16.61
CA ALA A 78 -14.32 -26.88 -15.26
C ALA A 78 -13.24 -25.81 -15.06
N ARG A 79 -12.37 -25.60 -16.07
CA ARG A 79 -11.31 -24.60 -16.02
C ARG A 79 -11.82 -23.17 -16.06
N LEU A 80 -12.82 -22.86 -16.89
CA LEU A 80 -13.46 -21.53 -16.91
C LEU A 80 -14.12 -21.22 -15.57
N LYS A 81 -14.82 -22.19 -14.96
CA LYS A 81 -15.41 -22.01 -13.64
C LYS A 81 -14.35 -21.69 -12.57
N GLN A 82 -13.18 -22.32 -12.61
CA GLN A 82 -12.07 -22.03 -11.71
C GLN A 82 -11.53 -20.61 -11.91
N ILE A 83 -11.38 -20.16 -13.17
CA ILE A 83 -10.96 -18.81 -13.51
C ILE A 83 -11.98 -17.79 -13.00
N ASP A 84 -13.28 -18.03 -13.21
CA ASP A 84 -14.34 -17.13 -12.74
C ASP A 84 -14.37 -17.02 -11.21
N GLN A 85 -14.23 -18.14 -10.51
CA GLN A 85 -14.13 -18.15 -9.04
C GLN A 85 -12.91 -17.38 -8.55
N PHE A 86 -11.78 -17.56 -9.23
CA PHE A 86 -10.56 -16.80 -8.92
C PHE A 86 -10.77 -15.29 -9.14
N LEU A 87 -11.28 -14.88 -10.30
CA LEU A 87 -11.54 -13.47 -10.61
C LEU A 87 -12.51 -12.85 -9.60
N ALA A 88 -13.56 -13.57 -9.22
CA ALA A 88 -14.50 -13.15 -8.19
C ALA A 88 -13.79 -12.94 -6.83
N SER A 89 -12.89 -13.84 -6.44
CA SER A 89 -12.13 -13.75 -5.20
C SER A 89 -11.17 -12.55 -5.20
N VAL A 90 -10.46 -12.32 -6.31
CA VAL A 90 -9.57 -11.16 -6.46
C VAL A 90 -10.34 -9.85 -6.43
N ASN A 91 -11.46 -9.78 -7.17
CA ASN A 91 -12.32 -8.59 -7.19
C ASN A 91 -12.87 -8.27 -5.80
N ASN A 92 -13.35 -9.29 -5.08
CA ASN A 92 -13.84 -9.13 -3.71
C ASN A 92 -12.73 -8.66 -2.77
N TYR A 93 -11.54 -9.26 -2.85
CA TYR A 93 -10.38 -8.83 -2.08
C TYR A 93 -10.04 -7.35 -2.35
N LEU A 94 -9.91 -6.96 -3.63
CA LEU A 94 -9.57 -5.59 -4.00
C LEU A 94 -10.66 -4.59 -3.57
N ALA A 95 -11.93 -4.95 -3.70
CA ALA A 95 -13.04 -4.11 -3.26
C ALA A 95 -13.01 -3.87 -1.75
N ILE A 96 -12.86 -4.94 -0.95
CA ILE A 96 -12.77 -4.84 0.50
C ILE A 96 -11.51 -4.05 0.90
N LYS A 97 -10.37 -4.36 0.31
CA LYS A 97 -9.11 -3.66 0.59
C LYS A 97 -9.22 -2.17 0.28
N THR A 98 -9.86 -1.80 -0.83
CA THR A 98 -10.12 -0.41 -1.19
C THR A 98 -11.01 0.26 -0.16
N LEU A 99 -12.11 -0.38 0.25
CA LEU A 99 -13.03 0.18 1.24
C LEU A 99 -12.35 0.40 2.59
N VAL A 100 -11.60 -0.60 3.08
CA VAL A 100 -10.84 -0.50 4.34
C VAL A 100 -9.76 0.57 4.25
N SER A 101 -9.07 0.68 3.10
CA SER A 101 -8.05 1.70 2.88
C SER A 101 -8.65 3.11 2.86
N ILE A 102 -9.80 3.32 2.21
CA ILE A 102 -10.54 4.59 2.25
C ILE A 102 -10.92 4.94 3.69
N ALA A 103 -11.50 3.98 4.43
CA ALA A 103 -11.87 4.20 5.82
C ALA A 103 -10.65 4.56 6.68
N THR A 104 -9.52 3.87 6.49
CA THR A 104 -8.26 4.18 7.18
C THR A 104 -7.79 5.61 6.87
N GLY A 105 -7.75 5.99 5.60
CA GLY A 105 -7.35 7.34 5.18
C GLY A 105 -8.25 8.43 5.75
N VAL A 106 -9.57 8.21 5.76
CA VAL A 106 -10.54 9.15 6.35
C VAL A 106 -10.34 9.28 7.86
N VAL A 107 -10.21 8.17 8.58
CA VAL A 107 -10.01 8.19 10.05
C VAL A 107 -8.69 8.87 10.40
N VAL A 108 -7.61 8.60 9.66
CA VAL A 108 -6.32 9.29 9.81
C VAL A 108 -6.46 10.78 9.54
N SER A 109 -7.14 11.18 8.45
CA SER A 109 -7.38 12.60 8.16
C SER A 109 -8.12 13.31 9.27
N ILE A 110 -9.20 12.71 9.80
CA ILE A 110 -9.99 13.27 10.91
C ILE A 110 -9.13 13.40 12.17
N MET A 111 -8.34 12.38 12.49
CA MET A 111 -7.43 12.40 13.63
C MET A 111 -6.43 13.56 13.52
N LEU A 112 -5.74 13.67 12.38
CA LEU A 112 -4.73 14.71 12.16
C LEU A 112 -5.34 16.12 12.14
N TRP A 113 -6.54 16.26 11.57
CA TRP A 113 -7.31 17.52 11.64
C TRP A 113 -7.65 17.91 13.09
N ALA A 114 -8.05 16.96 13.92
CA ALA A 114 -8.37 17.20 15.33
C ALA A 114 -7.14 17.64 16.14
N PHE A 115 -5.93 17.17 15.76
CA PHE A 115 -4.67 17.66 16.35
C PHE A 115 -4.21 19.01 15.78
N GLY A 116 -4.84 19.50 14.70
CA GLY A 116 -4.46 20.75 14.04
C GLY A 116 -3.20 20.63 13.18
N LEU A 117 -2.88 19.42 12.71
CA LEU A 117 -1.73 19.21 11.82
C LEU A 117 -2.03 19.71 10.40
N ASP A 118 -1.10 20.47 9.83
CA ASP A 118 -1.22 20.94 8.45
C ASP A 118 -1.20 19.78 7.45
N PHE A 119 -1.85 19.99 6.30
CA PHE A 119 -1.95 19.00 5.22
C PHE A 119 -2.58 17.67 5.65
N PHE A 120 -3.48 17.65 6.64
CA PHE A 120 -4.11 16.42 7.15
C PHE A 120 -4.75 15.57 6.06
N LEU A 121 -5.32 16.17 5.01
CA LEU A 121 -5.87 15.44 3.85
C LEU A 121 -4.78 14.73 3.05
N LEU A 122 -3.62 15.38 2.85
CA LEU A 122 -2.49 14.77 2.13
C LEU A 122 -2.00 13.51 2.86
N TRP A 123 -1.84 13.60 4.19
CA TRP A 123 -1.42 12.47 5.01
C TRP A 123 -2.46 11.36 5.05
N GLY A 124 -3.74 11.71 5.04
CA GLY A 124 -4.82 10.75 4.93
C GLY A 124 -4.84 10.02 3.58
N VAL A 125 -4.64 10.75 2.47
CA VAL A 125 -4.49 10.15 1.13
C VAL A 125 -3.26 9.25 1.07
N LEU A 126 -2.15 9.67 1.66
CA LEU A 126 -0.95 8.84 1.76
C LEU A 126 -1.21 7.56 2.57
N ALA A 127 -1.91 7.68 3.70
CA ALA A 127 -2.32 6.54 4.51
C ALA A 127 -3.24 5.60 3.72
N PHE A 128 -4.21 6.12 2.97
CA PHE A 128 -5.07 5.34 2.07
C PHE A 128 -4.25 4.56 1.03
N LEU A 129 -3.35 5.24 0.31
CA LEU A 129 -2.56 4.61 -0.75
C LEU A 129 -1.61 3.54 -0.19
N LEU A 130 -0.90 3.85 0.88
CA LEU A 130 0.07 2.93 1.46
C LEU A 130 -0.61 1.77 2.23
N ASN A 131 -1.86 1.92 2.68
CA ASN A 131 -2.59 0.86 3.37
C ASN A 131 -2.82 -0.39 2.50
N TYR A 132 -2.68 -0.30 1.17
CA TYR A 132 -2.67 -1.48 0.29
C TYR A 132 -1.49 -2.41 0.57
N ILE A 133 -0.36 -1.88 1.05
CA ILE A 133 0.82 -2.68 1.41
C ILE A 133 0.60 -3.26 2.82
N PRO A 134 0.45 -4.59 2.96
CA PRO A 134 0.16 -5.20 4.26
C PRO A 134 1.24 -4.88 5.32
N ASN A 135 0.82 -4.52 6.52
CA ASN A 135 1.63 -4.28 7.72
C ASN A 135 2.68 -3.14 7.65
N ILE A 136 3.31 -2.91 6.51
CA ILE A 136 4.40 -1.93 6.36
C ILE A 136 3.87 -0.56 5.93
N GLY A 137 2.80 -0.54 5.12
CA GLY A 137 2.30 0.67 4.49
C GLY A 137 1.90 1.77 5.47
N SER A 138 1.21 1.41 6.53
CA SER A 138 0.78 2.36 7.57
C SER A 138 1.94 2.94 8.38
N ILE A 139 3.02 2.18 8.59
CA ILE A 139 4.24 2.65 9.26
C ILE A 139 4.92 3.69 8.37
N ILE A 140 5.07 3.40 7.08
CA ILE A 140 5.65 4.34 6.12
C ILE A 140 4.81 5.62 6.03
N ALA A 141 3.47 5.49 6.05
CA ALA A 141 2.56 6.64 6.02
C ALA A 141 2.67 7.53 7.27
N ALA A 142 2.94 6.94 8.43
CA ALA A 142 3.05 7.67 9.69
C ALA A 142 4.33 8.52 9.78
N VAL A 143 5.44 8.05 9.21
CA VAL A 143 6.75 8.71 9.35
C VAL A 143 6.73 10.19 8.93
N PRO A 144 6.30 10.57 7.71
CA PRO A 144 6.33 11.96 7.30
C PRO A 144 5.33 12.82 8.07
N ALA A 145 4.14 12.30 8.41
CA ALA A 145 3.16 13.01 9.22
C ALA A 145 3.68 13.28 10.64
N MET A 146 4.32 12.29 11.27
CA MET A 146 4.95 12.45 12.58
C MET A 146 6.13 13.42 12.53
N SER A 147 6.93 13.39 11.46
CA SER A 147 8.05 14.35 11.29
C SER A 147 7.54 15.79 11.23
N LEU A 148 6.46 16.04 10.48
CA LEU A 148 5.82 17.35 10.45
C LEU A 148 5.22 17.71 11.81
N ALA A 149 4.59 16.76 12.50
CA ALA A 149 4.00 16.99 13.81
C ALA A 149 5.04 17.37 14.87
N VAL A 150 6.24 16.78 14.84
CA VAL A 150 7.35 17.19 15.71
C VAL A 150 7.71 18.64 15.47
N LEU A 151 7.78 19.10 14.22
CA LEU A 151 8.16 20.45 13.86
C LEU A 151 7.04 21.48 14.15
N GLN A 152 5.79 21.11 13.94
CA GLN A 152 4.65 22.03 14.02
C GLN A 152 4.03 22.08 15.42
N LEU A 153 3.87 20.92 16.08
CA LEU A 153 3.11 20.74 17.31
C LEU A 153 3.98 20.36 18.52
N GLY A 154 5.22 19.98 18.25
CA GLY A 154 6.17 19.52 19.25
C GLY A 154 6.17 17.99 19.48
N PRO A 155 7.20 17.49 20.23
CA PRO A 155 7.41 16.04 20.37
C PRO A 155 6.27 15.28 21.07
N ALA A 156 5.62 15.92 22.04
CA ALA A 156 4.51 15.30 22.77
C ALA A 156 3.30 15.02 21.86
N ALA A 157 2.89 16.01 21.04
CA ALA A 157 1.80 15.87 20.10
C ALA A 157 2.14 14.82 19.02
N ALA A 158 3.38 14.82 18.52
CA ALA A 158 3.85 13.80 17.58
C ALA A 158 3.77 12.39 18.16
N GLY A 159 4.08 12.21 19.45
CA GLY A 159 3.92 10.94 20.16
C GLY A 159 2.46 10.47 20.20
N PHE A 160 1.51 11.37 20.52
CA PHE A 160 0.08 11.04 20.49
C PHE A 160 -0.42 10.72 19.08
N ILE A 161 0.03 11.44 18.07
CA ILE A 161 -0.27 11.15 16.66
C ILE A 161 0.27 9.76 16.27
N GLY A 162 1.50 9.42 16.66
CA GLY A 162 2.07 8.09 16.44
C GLY A 162 1.27 6.97 17.10
N LEU A 163 0.83 7.16 18.35
CA LEU A 163 -0.08 6.22 19.03
C LEU A 163 -1.43 6.10 18.31
N GLY A 164 -1.94 7.21 17.78
CA GLY A 164 -3.16 7.23 16.96
C GLY A 164 -3.00 6.39 15.68
N TYR A 165 -1.91 6.58 14.94
CA TYR A 165 -1.61 5.75 13.77
C TYR A 165 -1.50 4.26 14.12
N LEU A 166 -0.80 3.95 15.21
CA LEU A 166 -0.66 2.56 15.68
C LEU A 166 -2.02 1.95 16.03
N THR A 167 -2.87 2.69 16.75
CA THR A 167 -4.22 2.26 17.13
C THR A 167 -5.10 2.05 15.91
N ILE A 168 -5.14 3.02 15.00
CA ILE A 168 -5.93 2.93 13.76
C ILE A 168 -5.48 1.73 12.94
N ASN A 169 -4.17 1.56 12.75
CA ASN A 169 -3.62 0.43 12.00
C ASN A 169 -3.96 -0.91 12.64
N THR A 170 -3.83 -1.02 13.97
CA THR A 170 -4.16 -2.25 14.71
C THR A 170 -5.66 -2.59 14.58
N VAL A 171 -6.53 -1.60 14.75
CA VAL A 171 -7.98 -1.81 14.63
C VAL A 171 -8.37 -2.14 13.19
N MET A 172 -7.90 -1.37 12.22
CA MET A 172 -8.24 -1.57 10.81
C MET A 172 -7.67 -2.88 10.25
N GLY A 173 -6.39 -3.18 10.53
CA GLY A 173 -5.71 -4.36 10.00
C GLY A 173 -6.07 -5.67 10.73
N ASN A 174 -6.26 -5.64 12.05
CA ASN A 174 -6.46 -6.87 12.82
C ASN A 174 -7.93 -7.13 13.20
N VAL A 175 -8.81 -6.13 13.12
CA VAL A 175 -10.22 -6.29 13.50
C VAL A 175 -11.15 -6.06 12.32
N VAL A 176 -11.00 -4.92 11.62
CA VAL A 176 -11.91 -4.54 10.55
C VAL A 176 -11.64 -5.36 9.30
N GLU A 177 -10.41 -5.38 8.82
CA GLU A 177 -10.03 -6.07 7.59
C GLU A 177 -10.39 -7.57 7.62
N PRO A 178 -10.07 -8.36 8.68
CA PRO A 178 -10.44 -9.76 8.74
C PRO A 178 -11.96 -10.02 8.81
N ARG A 179 -12.72 -9.11 9.40
CA ARG A 179 -14.20 -9.24 9.46
C ARG A 179 -14.85 -9.15 8.09
N TYR A 180 -14.31 -8.31 7.19
CA TYR A 180 -14.86 -8.13 5.85
C TYR A 180 -14.27 -9.09 4.82
N LEU A 181 -12.97 -9.43 4.94
CA LEU A 181 -12.33 -10.44 4.09
C LEU A 181 -12.82 -11.85 4.43
N GLY A 182 -13.40 -12.06 5.60
CA GLY A 182 -13.80 -13.37 6.10
C GLY A 182 -12.59 -14.29 6.32
N ARG A 183 -12.86 -15.58 6.54
CA ARG A 183 -11.82 -16.64 6.63
C ARG A 183 -11.20 -17.00 5.26
N GLY A 184 -11.40 -16.16 4.22
CA GLY A 184 -11.37 -16.56 2.82
C GLY A 184 -10.10 -16.38 2.04
N LEU A 185 -8.99 -15.86 2.58
CA LEU A 185 -7.75 -15.80 1.81
C LEU A 185 -6.99 -17.14 1.84
N GLY A 186 -7.18 -17.93 2.87
CA GLY A 186 -6.55 -19.24 3.02
C GLY A 186 -5.01 -19.21 2.97
N LEU A 187 -4.39 -18.04 3.17
CA LEU A 187 -2.94 -17.87 3.21
C LEU A 187 -2.47 -17.66 4.64
N SER A 188 -1.36 -18.30 5.02
CA SER A 188 -0.75 -18.03 6.32
C SER A 188 -0.15 -16.62 6.38
N THR A 189 -0.12 -16.03 7.58
CA THR A 189 0.45 -14.68 7.78
C THR A 189 1.91 -14.60 7.32
N LEU A 190 2.69 -15.67 7.54
CA LEU A 190 4.06 -15.76 7.08
C LEU A 190 4.14 -15.71 5.55
N VAL A 191 3.26 -16.44 4.87
CA VAL A 191 3.20 -16.47 3.39
C VAL A 191 2.84 -15.09 2.86
N VAL A 192 1.89 -14.39 3.47
CA VAL A 192 1.56 -13.00 3.10
C VAL A 192 2.78 -12.08 3.23
N PHE A 193 3.55 -12.21 4.31
CA PHE A 193 4.76 -11.41 4.50
C PHE A 193 5.85 -11.75 3.48
N LEU A 194 6.11 -13.04 3.25
CA LEU A 194 7.10 -13.48 2.25
C LEU A 194 6.69 -13.10 0.83
N SER A 195 5.40 -13.17 0.51
CA SER A 195 4.87 -12.76 -0.79
C SER A 195 5.08 -11.26 -1.02
N LEU A 196 4.91 -10.43 0.01
CA LEU A 196 5.20 -9.00 -0.07
C LEU A 196 6.65 -8.73 -0.48
N ILE A 197 7.60 -9.43 0.16
CA ILE A 197 9.03 -9.30 -0.17
C ILE A 197 9.31 -9.79 -1.58
N PHE A 198 8.82 -10.98 -1.93
CA PHE A 198 9.05 -11.61 -3.23
C PHE A 198 8.49 -10.78 -4.39
N TRP A 199 7.19 -10.45 -4.32
CA TRP A 199 6.54 -9.67 -5.36
C TRP A 199 7.01 -8.22 -5.38
N GLY A 200 7.37 -7.67 -4.22
CA GLY A 200 7.99 -6.35 -4.11
C GLY A 200 9.35 -6.29 -4.78
N TRP A 201 10.16 -7.32 -4.62
CA TRP A 201 11.45 -7.43 -5.32
C TRP A 201 11.27 -7.61 -6.84
N LEU A 202 10.30 -8.42 -7.27
CA LEU A 202 10.09 -8.74 -8.68
C LEU A 202 9.40 -7.62 -9.48
N LEU A 203 8.36 -6.99 -8.92
CA LEU A 203 7.46 -6.04 -9.58
C LEU A 203 7.45 -4.64 -8.93
N GLY A 204 8.32 -4.41 -7.95
CA GLY A 204 8.37 -3.16 -7.21
C GLY A 204 7.11 -2.89 -6.36
N THR A 205 6.77 -1.61 -6.21
CA THR A 205 5.61 -1.19 -5.39
C THR A 205 4.29 -1.80 -5.85
N VAL A 206 4.09 -1.98 -7.14
CA VAL A 206 2.89 -2.64 -7.69
C VAL A 206 2.83 -4.10 -7.25
N GLY A 207 3.97 -4.80 -7.23
CA GLY A 207 4.06 -6.17 -6.71
C GLY A 207 3.71 -6.26 -5.22
N MET A 208 4.14 -5.28 -4.42
CA MET A 208 3.75 -5.20 -3.00
C MET A 208 2.23 -5.04 -2.83
N LEU A 209 1.60 -4.17 -3.63
CA LEU A 209 0.15 -3.95 -3.61
C LEU A 209 -0.63 -5.21 -4.00
N LEU A 210 -0.15 -5.95 -5.00
CA LEU A 210 -0.80 -7.13 -5.54
C LEU A 210 -0.27 -8.44 -4.97
N SER A 211 0.58 -8.40 -3.94
CA SER A 211 1.25 -9.58 -3.39
C SER A 211 0.28 -10.69 -2.98
N VAL A 212 -0.80 -10.34 -2.30
CA VAL A 212 -1.82 -11.28 -1.86
C VAL A 212 -2.58 -11.89 -3.05
N PRO A 213 -3.17 -11.11 -3.97
CA PRO A 213 -3.82 -11.66 -5.17
C PRO A 213 -2.90 -12.57 -6.00
N LEU A 214 -1.66 -12.14 -6.24
CA LEU A 214 -0.70 -12.92 -7.04
C LEU A 214 -0.34 -14.25 -6.36
N THR A 215 -0.18 -14.25 -5.06
CA THR A 215 0.10 -15.48 -4.31
C THR A 215 -1.12 -16.40 -4.26
N MET A 216 -2.34 -15.84 -4.20
CA MET A 216 -3.57 -16.62 -4.34
C MET A 216 -3.64 -17.34 -5.70
N ILE A 217 -3.24 -16.69 -6.79
CA ILE A 217 -3.17 -17.33 -8.13
C ILE A 217 -2.27 -18.56 -8.07
N ILE A 218 -1.06 -18.39 -7.54
CA ILE A 218 -0.09 -19.49 -7.44
C ILE A 218 -0.67 -20.62 -6.58
N LYS A 219 -1.25 -20.29 -5.43
CA LYS A 219 -1.86 -21.29 -4.55
C LYS A 219 -2.95 -22.10 -5.27
N ILE A 220 -3.90 -21.43 -5.93
CA ILE A 220 -4.99 -22.07 -6.67
C ILE A 220 -4.43 -22.95 -7.81
N ALA A 221 -3.41 -22.47 -8.51
CA ALA A 221 -2.75 -23.26 -9.56
C ALA A 221 -2.10 -24.53 -8.99
N LEU A 222 -1.45 -24.43 -7.82
CA LEU A 222 -0.83 -25.55 -7.13
C LEU A 222 -1.86 -26.54 -6.55
N GLU A 223 -2.97 -26.06 -6.00
CA GLU A 223 -4.08 -26.90 -5.52
C GLU A 223 -4.66 -27.80 -6.61
N ASN A 224 -4.67 -27.32 -7.84
CA ASN A 224 -5.17 -28.05 -9.03
C ASN A 224 -4.11 -28.93 -9.71
N SER A 225 -2.87 -28.92 -9.22
CA SER A 225 -1.78 -29.77 -9.74
C SER A 225 -1.57 -30.96 -8.81
N ALA A 226 -1.51 -32.16 -9.36
CA ALA A 226 -1.26 -33.39 -8.57
C ALA A 226 0.08 -33.31 -7.82
N GLU A 227 1.11 -32.71 -8.44
CA GLU A 227 2.45 -32.57 -7.86
C GLU A 227 2.59 -31.33 -6.95
N GLY A 228 1.77 -30.29 -7.16
CA GLY A 228 1.85 -29.02 -6.44
C GLY A 228 1.00 -28.95 -5.18
N ARG A 229 0.08 -29.89 -4.95
CA ARG A 229 -0.90 -29.85 -3.87
C ARG A 229 -0.28 -29.76 -2.47
N TRP A 230 0.82 -30.47 -2.24
CA TRP A 230 1.54 -30.41 -0.98
C TRP A 230 2.08 -29.00 -0.69
N PHE A 231 2.53 -28.29 -1.73
CA PHE A 231 3.03 -26.92 -1.59
C PHE A 231 1.89 -25.94 -1.31
N ALA A 232 0.72 -26.15 -1.92
CA ALA A 232 -0.48 -25.36 -1.64
C ALA A 232 -0.93 -25.47 -0.18
N VAL A 233 -0.80 -26.65 0.42
CA VAL A 233 -1.08 -26.86 1.86
C VAL A 233 -0.11 -26.07 2.74
N LEU A 234 1.18 -26.00 2.39
CA LEU A 234 2.16 -25.18 3.10
C LEU A 234 1.89 -23.69 3.02
N LEU A 235 1.24 -23.22 1.94
CA LEU A 235 0.84 -21.84 1.78
C LEU A 235 -0.43 -21.48 2.58
N SER A 236 -1.18 -22.50 3.03
CA SER A 236 -2.47 -22.33 3.70
C SER A 236 -2.32 -21.92 5.17
N SER A 237 -3.35 -21.24 5.70
CA SER A 237 -3.50 -21.05 7.14
C SER A 237 -3.95 -22.36 7.81
N GLU A 238 -3.61 -22.55 9.09
CA GLU A 238 -3.95 -23.75 9.88
C GLU A 238 -5.47 -24.03 10.02
N ASP A 239 -6.33 -23.06 9.66
CA ASP A 239 -7.80 -23.15 9.83
C ASP A 239 -8.53 -23.92 8.71
N VAL A 240 -7.85 -24.63 7.81
CA VAL A 240 -8.46 -25.30 6.63
C VAL A 240 -9.08 -26.66 6.96
N ASP A 241 -8.88 -27.19 8.17
CA ASP A 241 -9.36 -28.54 8.59
C ASP A 241 -10.50 -28.51 9.63
N GLN A 242 -11.50 -27.60 9.49
CA GLN A 242 -12.77 -27.73 10.22
C GLN A 242 -13.98 -27.48 9.33
#